data_5e720bf617b98cea250c101e80f6a230
#
_entry.id   5e720bf617b98cea250c101e80f6a230
#
_cell.length_a   1.000
_cell.length_b   1.000
_cell.length_c   1.000
_cell.angle_alpha   90.00
_cell.angle_beta   90.00
_cell.angle_gamma   90.00
#
_symmetry.space_group_name_H-M   'P 1'
#
loop_
_entity.id
_entity.type
_entity.pdbx_description
1 polymer ?
#
loop_
_entity_poly.entity_id
_entity_poly.type
_entity_poly.pdbx_seq_one_letter_code
_entity_poly.pdbx_strand_id
1 'polypeptide(L)'
;MNLSSKQSLIAIVVLAVICLFLGIQLFVGGEKFKDLSGDYGRLEMDKEQVVFDLEKLRFSYDTLNIENSMMLAEISAQRDKIDGLITNVKNGNWELGKAKKEAATLRVIMKGYIVTIDSINQLNQALTEENTAMRDRVKEV
;
A
#
# COMPACT_ATOMS: atom_id res chain seq x y z
N MET A 1 -6.66 -68.90 -6.38
CA MET A 1 -5.82 -68.62 -7.56
C MET A 1 -4.36 -68.55 -7.09
N ASN A 2 -3.59 -69.60 -7.31
CA ASN A 2 -2.17 -69.64 -6.95
C ASN A 2 -1.37 -68.96 -8.07
N LEU A 3 -1.06 -67.67 -7.85
CA LEU A 3 -0.12 -66.98 -8.69
C LEU A 3 1.27 -67.65 -8.57
N SER A 4 1.88 -68.01 -9.67
CA SER A 4 3.26 -68.51 -9.71
C SER A 4 4.16 -67.53 -8.93
N SER A 5 5.10 -68.05 -8.15
CA SER A 5 6.00 -67.24 -7.29
C SER A 5 6.68 -66.10 -8.07
N LYS A 6 6.92 -66.28 -9.35
CA LYS A 6 7.45 -65.25 -10.26
C LYS A 6 6.48 -64.12 -10.56
N GLN A 7 5.18 -64.41 -10.70
CA GLN A 7 4.15 -63.41 -10.94
C GLN A 7 3.88 -62.56 -9.67
N SER A 8 3.95 -63.18 -8.50
CA SER A 8 3.85 -62.49 -7.21
C SER A 8 5.03 -61.52 -7.01
N LEU A 9 6.24 -61.91 -7.38
CA LEU A 9 7.43 -61.11 -7.27
C LEU A 9 7.38 -59.89 -8.21
N ILE A 10 6.90 -60.05 -9.43
CA ILE A 10 6.68 -58.97 -10.40
C ILE A 10 5.62 -57.96 -9.86
N ALA A 11 4.53 -58.48 -9.32
CA ALA A 11 3.48 -57.62 -8.77
C ALA A 11 3.98 -56.76 -7.59
N ILE A 12 4.83 -57.32 -6.70
CA ILE A 12 5.43 -56.59 -5.59
C ILE A 12 6.37 -55.51 -6.07
N VAL A 13 7.22 -55.79 -7.07
CA VAL A 13 8.14 -54.81 -7.66
C VAL A 13 7.36 -53.65 -8.30
N VAL A 14 6.33 -53.96 -9.08
CA VAL A 14 5.49 -52.93 -9.71
C VAL A 14 4.80 -52.05 -8.65
N LEU A 15 4.29 -52.65 -7.59
CA LEU A 15 3.66 -51.92 -6.52
C LEU A 15 4.65 -51.00 -5.78
N ALA A 16 5.88 -51.49 -5.54
CA ALA A 16 6.96 -50.70 -4.93
C ALA A 16 7.35 -49.50 -5.80
N VAL A 17 7.44 -49.67 -7.11
CA VAL A 17 7.74 -48.57 -8.07
C VAL A 17 6.60 -47.53 -8.06
N ILE A 18 5.35 -47.96 -8.06
CA ILE A 18 4.18 -47.06 -7.98
C ILE A 18 4.21 -46.29 -6.66
N CYS A 19 4.47 -46.93 -5.51
CA CYS A 19 4.57 -46.27 -4.22
C CYS A 19 5.71 -45.25 -4.18
N LEU A 20 6.86 -45.54 -4.74
CA LEU A 20 7.99 -44.61 -4.87
C LEU A 20 7.61 -43.40 -5.72
N PHE A 21 6.97 -43.65 -6.88
CA PHE A 21 6.54 -42.57 -7.76
C PHE A 21 5.52 -41.65 -7.10
N LEU A 22 4.52 -42.21 -6.39
CA LEU A 22 3.55 -41.43 -5.63
C LEU A 22 4.19 -40.68 -4.46
N GLY A 23 5.16 -41.28 -3.77
CA GLY A 23 5.92 -40.66 -2.70
C GLY A 23 6.70 -39.43 -3.20
N ILE A 24 7.35 -39.54 -4.38
CA ILE A 24 8.05 -38.41 -5.00
C ILE A 24 7.08 -37.28 -5.38
N GLN A 25 5.92 -37.62 -5.93
CA GLN A 25 4.91 -36.64 -6.33
C GLN A 25 4.35 -35.88 -5.12
N LEU A 26 4.10 -36.57 -3.99
CA LEU A 26 3.64 -35.95 -2.75
C LEU A 26 4.72 -35.05 -2.13
N PHE A 27 6.00 -35.47 -2.20
CA PHE A 27 7.10 -34.68 -1.66
C PHE A 27 7.31 -33.39 -2.46
N VAL A 28 7.38 -33.48 -3.80
CA VAL A 28 7.53 -32.32 -4.69
C VAL A 28 6.30 -31.39 -4.63
N GLY A 29 5.09 -31.96 -4.52
CA GLY A 29 3.86 -31.20 -4.35
C GLY A 29 3.82 -30.42 -3.02
N GLY A 30 4.36 -31.01 -1.95
CA GLY A 30 4.44 -30.38 -0.62
C GLY A 30 5.37 -29.17 -0.57
N GLU A 31 6.52 -29.22 -1.27
CA GLU A 31 7.44 -28.08 -1.36
C GLU A 31 6.81 -26.92 -2.16
N LYS A 32 6.22 -27.21 -3.31
CA LYS A 32 5.51 -26.20 -4.12
C LYS A 32 4.34 -25.56 -3.37
N PHE A 33 3.65 -26.32 -2.54
CA PHE A 33 2.55 -25.79 -1.72
C PHE A 33 3.07 -24.86 -0.61
N LYS A 34 4.21 -25.18 0.01
CA LYS A 34 4.85 -24.31 1.02
C LYS A 34 5.35 -23.01 0.41
N ASP A 35 5.98 -23.07 -0.76
CA ASP A 35 6.45 -21.86 -1.47
C ASP A 35 5.28 -20.98 -1.87
N LEU A 36 4.23 -21.55 -2.44
CA LEU A 36 3.03 -20.83 -2.84
C LEU A 36 2.33 -20.20 -1.61
N SER A 37 2.22 -20.92 -0.50
CA SER A 37 1.66 -20.40 0.75
C SER A 37 2.50 -19.26 1.34
N GLY A 38 3.83 -19.34 1.23
CA GLY A 38 4.74 -18.28 1.63
C GLY A 38 4.61 -17.03 0.78
N ASP A 39 4.45 -17.18 -0.53
CA ASP A 39 4.28 -16.07 -1.47
C ASP A 39 2.92 -15.37 -1.27
N TYR A 40 1.85 -16.11 -1.00
CA TYR A 40 0.55 -15.54 -0.65
C TYR A 40 0.62 -14.77 0.67
N GLY A 41 1.31 -15.30 1.68
CA GLY A 41 1.51 -14.61 2.95
C GLY A 41 2.27 -13.30 2.82
N ARG A 42 3.32 -13.26 1.99
CA ARG A 42 4.07 -12.04 1.68
C ARG A 42 3.22 -11.02 0.92
N LEU A 43 2.45 -11.48 -0.06
CA LEU A 43 1.57 -10.61 -0.84
C LEU A 43 0.50 -9.95 0.04
N GLU A 44 -0.09 -10.69 0.97
CA GLU A 44 -1.08 -10.14 1.90
C GLU A 44 -0.45 -9.13 2.88
N MET A 45 0.74 -9.44 3.43
CA MET A 45 1.49 -8.49 4.26
C MET A 45 1.87 -7.21 3.48
N ASP A 46 2.31 -7.34 2.24
CA ASP A 46 2.63 -6.20 1.37
C ASP A 46 1.39 -5.36 1.09
N LYS A 47 0.25 -5.98 0.89
CA LYS A 47 -1.05 -5.33 0.69
C LYS A 47 -1.47 -4.54 1.94
N GLU A 48 -1.42 -5.17 3.11
CA GLU A 48 -1.73 -4.51 4.39
C GLU A 48 -0.80 -3.31 4.65
N GLN A 49 0.49 -3.46 4.35
CA GLN A 49 1.45 -2.37 4.50
C GLN A 49 1.13 -1.19 3.57
N VAL A 50 0.77 -1.46 2.31
CA VAL A 50 0.39 -0.40 1.36
C VAL A 50 -0.88 0.31 1.80
N VAL A 51 -1.88 -0.42 2.29
CA VAL A 51 -3.11 0.16 2.83
C VAL A 51 -2.81 1.03 4.04
N PHE A 52 -2.01 0.55 4.99
CA PHE A 52 -1.59 1.32 6.16
C PHE A 52 -0.87 2.62 5.77
N ASP A 53 0.06 2.56 4.82
CA ASP A 53 0.78 3.74 4.33
C ASP A 53 -0.14 4.76 3.66
N LEU A 54 -1.14 4.30 2.92
CA LEU A 54 -2.17 5.13 2.30
C LEU A 54 -3.10 5.76 3.34
N GLU A 55 -3.55 5.00 4.34
CA GLU A 55 -4.39 5.50 5.43
C GLU A 55 -3.64 6.57 6.26
N LYS A 56 -2.35 6.35 6.53
CA LYS A 56 -1.50 7.34 7.18
C LYS A 56 -1.34 8.61 6.33
N LEU A 57 -1.18 8.45 5.02
CA LEU A 57 -1.10 9.59 4.10
C LEU A 57 -2.41 10.36 4.06
N ARG A 58 -3.56 9.66 3.98
CA ARG A 58 -4.89 10.26 4.05
C ARG A 58 -5.07 11.10 5.32
N PHE A 59 -4.70 10.53 6.48
CA PHE A 59 -4.75 11.25 7.75
C PHE A 59 -3.88 12.52 7.71
N SER A 60 -2.71 12.46 7.08
CA SER A 60 -1.84 13.64 6.94
C SER A 60 -2.49 14.72 6.09
N TYR A 61 -3.23 14.38 5.03
CA TYR A 61 -4.02 15.33 4.25
C TYR A 61 -5.20 15.91 5.06
N ASP A 62 -5.83 15.10 5.91
CA ASP A 62 -6.95 15.55 6.77
C ASP A 62 -6.53 16.56 7.83
N THR A 63 -5.28 16.50 8.28
CA THR A 63 -4.73 17.37 9.33
C THR A 63 -4.17 18.70 8.80
N LEU A 64 -4.11 18.89 7.48
CA LEU A 64 -3.67 20.17 6.91
C LEU A 64 -4.69 21.27 7.19
N ASN A 65 -4.28 22.27 7.96
CA ASN A 65 -5.12 23.44 8.25
C ASN A 65 -4.99 24.45 7.11
N ILE A 66 -6.08 24.65 6.34
CA ILE A 66 -6.06 25.43 5.12
C ILE A 66 -7.24 26.39 5.10
N GLU A 67 -6.92 27.68 5.00
CA GLU A 67 -7.90 28.77 4.89
C GLU A 67 -8.20 29.11 3.40
N ASN A 68 -7.34 28.69 2.47
CA ASN A 68 -7.49 28.98 1.05
C ASN A 68 -8.43 27.98 0.36
N SER A 69 -9.56 28.45 -0.18
CA SER A 69 -10.60 27.60 -0.79
C SER A 69 -10.13 26.85 -2.03
N MET A 70 -9.21 27.40 -2.84
CA MET A 70 -8.67 26.70 -4.00
C MET A 70 -7.80 25.53 -3.58
N MET A 71 -6.94 25.75 -2.59
CA MET A 71 -6.08 24.71 -2.04
C MET A 71 -6.90 23.61 -1.34
N LEU A 72 -7.99 23.97 -0.67
CA LEU A 72 -8.94 23.01 -0.09
C LEU A 72 -9.52 22.08 -1.16
N ALA A 73 -9.91 22.61 -2.31
CA ALA A 73 -10.46 21.80 -3.40
C ALA A 73 -9.42 20.82 -3.96
N GLU A 74 -8.18 21.25 -4.15
CA GLU A 74 -7.08 20.38 -4.61
C GLU A 74 -6.76 19.28 -3.60
N ILE A 75 -6.70 19.61 -2.32
CA ILE A 75 -6.45 18.65 -1.24
C ILE A 75 -7.59 17.65 -1.12
N SER A 76 -8.84 18.08 -1.25
CA SER A 76 -9.99 17.18 -1.31
C SER A 76 -9.86 16.18 -2.46
N ALA A 77 -9.49 16.63 -3.65
CA ALA A 77 -9.28 15.77 -4.81
C ALA A 77 -8.15 14.74 -4.57
N GLN A 78 -7.06 15.13 -3.88
CA GLN A 78 -5.99 14.18 -3.52
C GLN A 78 -6.47 13.14 -2.48
N ARG A 79 -7.29 13.54 -1.52
CA ARG A 79 -7.90 12.64 -0.54
C ARG A 79 -8.81 11.61 -1.21
N ASP A 80 -9.66 12.05 -2.12
CA ASP A 80 -10.54 11.16 -2.89
C ASP A 80 -9.72 10.14 -3.70
N LYS A 81 -8.59 10.58 -4.26
CA LYS A 81 -7.66 9.69 -4.95
C LYS A 81 -7.04 8.65 -4.02
N ILE A 82 -6.65 9.04 -2.81
CA ILE A 82 -6.13 8.11 -1.79
C ILE A 82 -7.20 7.09 -1.39
N ASP A 83 -8.43 7.53 -1.15
CA ASP A 83 -9.55 6.65 -0.82
C ASP A 83 -9.84 5.64 -1.93
N GLY A 84 -9.77 6.08 -3.19
CA GLY A 84 -9.86 5.21 -4.36
C GLY A 84 -8.74 4.16 -4.41
N LEU A 85 -7.49 4.56 -4.10
CA LEU A 85 -6.36 3.63 -4.03
C LEU A 85 -6.54 2.60 -2.92
N ILE A 86 -6.93 3.03 -1.72
CA ILE A 86 -7.20 2.13 -0.58
C ILE A 86 -8.25 1.09 -0.97
N THR A 87 -9.36 1.54 -1.55
CA THR A 87 -10.45 0.67 -1.99
C THR A 87 -9.99 -0.34 -3.04
N ASN A 88 -9.25 0.11 -4.04
CA ASN A 88 -8.74 -0.75 -5.10
C ASN A 88 -7.73 -1.78 -4.59
N VAL A 89 -6.83 -1.39 -3.70
CA VAL A 89 -5.86 -2.31 -3.09
C VAL A 89 -6.59 -3.34 -2.21
N LYS A 90 -7.53 -2.92 -1.37
CA LYS A 90 -8.33 -3.82 -0.52
C LYS A 90 -9.11 -4.85 -1.34
N ASN A 91 -9.66 -4.43 -2.48
CA ASN A 91 -10.44 -5.29 -3.37
C ASN A 91 -9.57 -6.15 -4.33
N GLY A 92 -8.26 -6.05 -4.26
CA GLY A 92 -7.35 -6.79 -5.14
C GLY A 92 -7.37 -6.32 -6.61
N ASN A 93 -7.96 -5.16 -6.90
CA ASN A 93 -8.12 -4.61 -8.26
C ASN A 93 -6.94 -3.75 -8.71
N TRP A 94 -5.89 -3.64 -7.90
CA TRP A 94 -4.75 -2.77 -8.17
C TRP A 94 -3.42 -3.49 -7.92
N GLU A 95 -2.47 -3.32 -8.86
CA GLU A 95 -1.12 -3.82 -8.68
C GLU A 95 -0.42 -3.05 -7.54
N LEU A 96 0.09 -3.77 -6.54
CA LEU A 96 0.75 -3.19 -5.37
C LEU A 96 1.91 -2.26 -5.74
N GLY A 97 2.67 -2.59 -6.80
CA GLY A 97 3.76 -1.75 -7.30
C GLY A 97 3.26 -0.38 -7.79
N LYS A 98 2.12 -0.34 -8.48
CA LYS A 98 1.49 0.91 -8.92
C LYS A 98 0.96 1.71 -7.74
N ALA A 99 0.31 1.04 -6.78
CA ALA A 99 -0.19 1.69 -5.58
C ALA A 99 0.94 2.32 -4.73
N LYS A 100 2.05 1.62 -4.55
CA LYS A 100 3.26 2.13 -3.87
C LYS A 100 3.82 3.37 -4.58
N LYS A 101 3.91 3.35 -5.91
CA LYS A 101 4.40 4.47 -6.71
C LYS A 101 3.48 5.68 -6.61
N GLU A 102 2.19 5.48 -6.69
CA GLU A 102 1.19 6.54 -6.58
C GLU A 102 1.19 7.15 -5.17
N ALA A 103 1.26 6.34 -4.12
CA ALA A 103 1.41 6.81 -2.74
C ALA A 103 2.67 7.66 -2.54
N ALA A 104 3.79 7.28 -3.17
CA ALA A 104 5.01 8.09 -3.14
C ALA A 104 4.82 9.45 -3.83
N THR A 105 4.15 9.49 -4.97
CA THR A 105 3.82 10.73 -5.69
C THR A 105 2.92 11.64 -4.85
N LEU A 106 1.86 11.09 -4.26
CA LEU A 106 0.95 11.84 -3.38
C LEU A 106 1.65 12.39 -2.13
N ARG A 107 2.63 11.65 -1.60
CA ARG A 107 3.46 12.12 -0.47
C ARG A 107 4.34 13.31 -0.86
N VAL A 108 4.89 13.33 -2.08
CA VAL A 108 5.65 14.47 -2.60
C VAL A 108 4.74 15.70 -2.77
N ILE A 109 3.55 15.51 -3.34
CA ILE A 109 2.54 16.58 -3.49
C ILE A 109 2.17 17.16 -2.12
N MET A 110 1.90 16.31 -1.13
CA MET A 110 1.58 16.75 0.23
C MET A 110 2.69 17.60 0.86
N LYS A 111 3.96 17.21 0.67
CA LYS A 111 5.08 18.03 1.14
C LYS A 111 5.10 19.41 0.48
N GLY A 112 4.76 19.50 -0.80
CA GLY A 112 4.59 20.77 -1.50
C GLY A 112 3.50 21.64 -0.88
N TYR A 113 2.35 21.07 -0.52
CA TYR A 113 1.30 21.81 0.16
C TYR A 113 1.74 22.33 1.53
N ILE A 114 2.45 21.54 2.32
CA ILE A 114 2.98 21.97 3.63
C ILE A 114 3.88 23.21 3.45
N VAL A 115 4.82 23.16 2.53
CA VAL A 115 5.72 24.30 2.26
C VAL A 115 4.94 25.54 1.81
N THR A 116 3.91 25.36 0.99
CA THR A 116 3.07 26.47 0.52
C THR A 116 2.25 27.06 1.67
N ILE A 117 1.66 26.24 2.52
CA ILE A 117 0.90 26.68 3.69
C ILE A 117 1.79 27.47 4.66
N ASP A 118 2.99 26.96 4.95
CA ASP A 118 3.96 27.64 5.81
C ASP A 118 4.37 29.00 5.23
N SER A 119 4.57 29.07 3.92
CA SER A 119 4.89 30.34 3.25
C SER A 119 3.75 31.35 3.31
N ILE A 120 2.50 30.89 3.11
CA ILE A 120 1.31 31.74 3.22
C ILE A 120 1.14 32.24 4.66
N ASN A 121 1.34 31.40 5.65
CA ASN A 121 1.21 31.76 7.06
C ASN A 121 2.27 32.81 7.45
N GLN A 122 3.52 32.65 7.01
CA GLN A 122 4.57 33.63 7.23
C GLN A 122 4.24 34.98 6.57
N LEU A 123 3.74 34.97 5.33
CA LEU A 123 3.33 36.18 4.63
C LEU A 123 2.16 36.89 5.35
N ASN A 124 1.15 36.13 5.78
CA ASN A 124 0.02 36.67 6.53
C ASN A 124 0.46 37.31 7.85
N GLN A 125 1.40 36.70 8.55
CA GLN A 125 1.97 37.26 9.77
C GLN A 125 2.68 38.60 9.50
N ALA A 126 3.56 38.63 8.49
CA ALA A 126 4.28 39.85 8.08
C ALA A 126 3.32 40.97 7.70
N LEU A 127 2.28 40.66 6.91
CA LEU A 127 1.26 41.63 6.52
C LEU A 127 0.44 42.13 7.72
N THR A 128 0.19 41.29 8.70
CA THR A 128 -0.50 41.69 9.92
C THR A 128 0.34 42.66 10.78
N GLU A 129 1.62 42.36 10.91
CA GLU A 129 2.59 43.20 11.61
C GLU A 129 2.73 44.57 10.91
N GLU A 130 2.85 44.60 9.58
CA GLU A 130 2.92 45.83 8.81
C GLU A 130 1.64 46.65 8.92
N ASN A 131 0.46 46.03 8.81
CA ASN A 131 -0.82 46.70 9.01
C ASN A 131 -0.96 47.33 10.40
N THR A 132 -0.51 46.61 11.43
CA THR A 132 -0.54 47.14 12.81
C THR A 132 0.37 48.34 12.95
N ALA A 133 1.60 48.27 12.45
CA ALA A 133 2.55 49.38 12.47
C ALA A 133 2.05 50.60 11.69
N MET A 134 1.39 50.39 10.54
CA MET A 134 0.77 51.50 9.80
C MET A 134 -0.37 52.16 10.55
N ARG A 135 -1.26 51.37 11.16
CA ARG A 135 -2.37 51.88 11.97
C ARG A 135 -1.89 52.71 13.16
N ASP A 136 -0.81 52.30 13.79
CA ASP A 136 -0.26 53.03 14.93
C ASP A 136 0.37 54.36 14.49
N ARG A 137 1.09 54.38 13.35
CA ARG A 137 1.59 55.65 12.75
C ARG A 137 0.46 56.62 12.40
N VAL A 138 -0.67 56.11 11.88
CA VAL A 138 -1.82 56.95 11.52
C VAL A 138 -2.51 57.54 12.78
N LYS A 139 -2.42 56.89 13.92
CA LYS A 139 -2.98 57.43 15.21
C LYS A 139 -2.09 58.50 15.85
N GLU A 140 -0.79 58.53 15.50
CA GLU A 140 0.18 59.48 16.03
C GLU A 140 0.19 60.81 15.25
N VAL A 141 -0.49 60.88 14.11
CA VAL A 141 -0.64 62.10 13.26
C VAL A 141 -2.01 62.72 13.52
#